data_040629226815907d18a2d19355d5a04f
#
_entry.id   040629226815907d18a2d19355d5a04f
#
_cell.length_a   1.000
_cell.length_b   1.000
_cell.length_c   1.000
_cell.angle_alpha   90.00
_cell.angle_beta   90.00
_cell.angle_gamma   90.00
#
_symmetry.space_group_name_H-M   'P 1'
#
loop_
_entity.id
_entity.type
_entity.pdbx_description
1 polymer ?
#
loop_
_entity_poly.entity_id
_entity_poly.type
_entity_poly.pdbx_seq_one_letter_code
_entity_poly.pdbx_strand_id
1 'polypeptide(L)'
;MIRRPPRSTPLYSSAASDVYKRQVMACLCLANDLNDLEVRLGNIIVAYRRDKTPVFCKDIKADGAMTVLLKDAMQPNLVQTLENNPAFVHGGPFANIAHGCNSVVATKTALKLADYVVTEAGFGADLGAEKFLNIKCRKAGISPSAVVLVATVRAMKMNGGVAKDDLGKENVEAVTKGCPNLGRHIENVKSFGIPVIVAINHFVTDTEDEVQAVKDYVLSMGSEAIVSKHWEFGSKGSKDLAERVVEIVDSGSANFAPIYPDDMSLMEKIETISKRIYRADEVLADKKIRDQLRAWEDQGYRDLPVCMAKTQYSFSTDPSLRGAPTGHSVPVREVRLSAGAGFIVAICGEIMTMPGLPRKPAAETIGLNELGNIEGLF
;
A
#
# COMPACT_ATOMS: atom_id res chain seq x y z
N MET A 1 -23.34 -2.16 41.73
CA MET A 1 -21.87 -2.12 41.86
C MET A 1 -21.24 -2.49 40.51
N ILE A 2 -20.79 -1.50 39.77
CA ILE A 2 -20.07 -1.73 38.51
C ILE A 2 -18.61 -2.01 38.89
N ARG A 3 -18.16 -3.26 38.75
CA ARG A 3 -16.75 -3.59 38.95
C ARG A 3 -15.92 -2.93 37.83
N ARG A 4 -14.96 -2.09 38.21
CA ARG A 4 -13.93 -1.60 37.29
C ARG A 4 -13.17 -2.78 36.71
N PRO A 5 -12.89 -2.80 35.39
CA PRO A 5 -12.05 -3.84 34.82
C PRO A 5 -10.63 -3.76 35.43
N PRO A 6 -9.91 -4.89 35.52
CA PRO A 6 -8.57 -4.92 36.09
C PRO A 6 -7.61 -4.03 35.31
N ARG A 7 -6.72 -3.32 36.02
CA ARG A 7 -5.77 -2.31 35.52
C ARG A 7 -4.56 -2.87 34.75
N SER A 8 -4.60 -4.08 34.31
CA SER A 8 -3.57 -4.66 33.43
C SER A 8 -4.23 -5.24 32.19
N THR A 9 -4.46 -4.38 31.20
CA THR A 9 -4.75 -4.85 29.85
C THR A 9 -3.43 -5.33 29.26
N PRO A 10 -3.27 -6.61 28.90
CA PRO A 10 -2.07 -7.07 28.24
C PRO A 10 -1.86 -6.28 26.94
N LEU A 11 -0.61 -6.05 26.55
CA LEU A 11 -0.22 -5.42 25.29
C LEU A 11 -0.94 -6.02 24.05
N TYR A 12 -1.44 -7.25 24.17
CA TYR A 12 -2.23 -7.96 23.16
C TYR A 12 -3.64 -7.39 22.93
N SER A 13 -4.25 -6.74 23.90
CA SER A 13 -5.60 -6.16 23.75
C SER A 13 -5.58 -4.83 22.97
N SER A 14 -4.50 -4.06 23.05
CA SER A 14 -4.32 -2.86 22.23
C SER A 14 -4.12 -3.21 20.77
N ALA A 15 -3.29 -4.22 20.47
CA ALA A 15 -3.08 -4.71 19.10
C ALA A 15 -4.37 -5.26 18.46
N ALA A 16 -5.21 -5.99 19.21
CA ALA A 16 -6.51 -6.45 18.73
C ALA A 16 -7.47 -5.28 18.43
N SER A 17 -7.54 -4.29 19.33
CA SER A 17 -8.35 -3.08 19.14
C SER A 17 -7.94 -2.31 17.87
N ASP A 18 -6.65 -2.23 17.57
CA ASP A 18 -6.16 -1.53 16.38
C ASP A 18 -6.47 -2.25 15.08
N VAL A 19 -6.50 -3.57 15.09
CA VAL A 19 -6.90 -4.37 13.91
C VAL A 19 -8.35 -4.08 13.53
N TYR A 20 -9.27 -4.00 14.50
CA TYR A 20 -10.67 -3.65 14.23
C TYR A 20 -10.82 -2.21 13.72
N LYS A 21 -10.14 -1.24 14.32
CA LYS A 21 -10.15 0.17 13.87
C LYS A 21 -9.65 0.29 12.42
N ARG A 22 -8.62 -0.48 12.04
CA ARG A 22 -8.08 -0.47 10.68
C ARG A 22 -9.00 -1.14 9.67
N GLN A 23 -9.78 -2.15 10.08
CA GLN A 23 -10.83 -2.73 9.22
C GLN A 23 -11.92 -1.71 8.92
N VAL A 24 -12.36 -0.88 9.89
CA VAL A 24 -13.30 0.22 9.68
C VAL A 24 -12.75 1.22 8.66
N MET A 25 -11.48 1.63 8.77
CA MET A 25 -10.82 2.48 7.79
C MET A 25 -10.81 1.85 6.40
N ALA A 26 -10.53 0.55 6.29
CA ALA A 26 -10.55 -0.16 5.02
C ALA A 26 -11.97 -0.25 4.43
N CYS A 27 -13.01 -0.47 5.26
CA CYS A 27 -14.40 -0.42 4.84
C CYS A 27 -14.75 0.95 4.24
N LEU A 28 -14.43 2.04 4.94
CA LEU A 28 -14.66 3.41 4.48
C LEU A 28 -13.95 3.69 3.14
N CYS A 29 -12.70 3.27 3.00
CA CYS A 29 -11.92 3.53 1.80
C CYS A 29 -12.37 2.69 0.58
N LEU A 30 -12.97 1.52 0.80
CA LEU A 30 -13.45 0.63 -0.26
C LEU A 30 -14.94 0.76 -0.55
N ALA A 31 -15.68 1.53 0.24
CA ALA A 31 -17.10 1.77 0.00
C ALA A 31 -17.33 2.69 -1.20
N ASN A 32 -18.43 2.45 -1.91
CA ASN A 32 -18.86 3.26 -3.04
C ASN A 32 -19.74 4.45 -2.61
N ASP A 33 -20.51 4.28 -1.53
CA ASP A 33 -21.42 5.26 -0.95
C ASP A 33 -21.74 4.89 0.51
N LEU A 34 -22.63 5.66 1.15
CA LEU A 34 -23.02 5.43 2.56
C LEU A 34 -23.78 4.10 2.74
N ASN A 35 -24.58 3.68 1.77
CA ASN A 35 -25.31 2.41 1.88
C ASN A 35 -24.34 1.23 1.80
N ASP A 36 -23.40 1.27 0.85
CA ASP A 36 -22.33 0.25 0.76
C ASP A 36 -21.46 0.25 2.03
N LEU A 37 -21.18 1.44 2.61
CA LEU A 37 -20.46 1.54 3.86
C LEU A 37 -21.19 0.84 5.01
N GLU A 38 -22.52 1.05 5.15
CA GLU A 38 -23.33 0.40 6.18
C GLU A 38 -23.31 -1.12 6.02
N VAL A 39 -23.49 -1.62 4.79
CA VAL A 39 -23.41 -3.06 4.49
C VAL A 39 -22.03 -3.63 4.86
N ARG A 40 -20.94 -2.93 4.53
CA ARG A 40 -19.58 -3.35 4.87
C ARG A 40 -19.35 -3.37 6.38
N LEU A 41 -19.76 -2.33 7.08
CA LEU A 41 -19.67 -2.25 8.54
C LEU A 41 -20.51 -3.36 9.18
N GLY A 42 -21.70 -3.59 8.68
CA GLY A 42 -22.58 -4.68 9.12
C GLY A 42 -21.96 -6.08 8.97
N ASN A 43 -21.11 -6.27 7.97
CA ASN A 43 -20.45 -7.54 7.70
C ASN A 43 -19.13 -7.73 8.49
N ILE A 44 -18.71 -6.79 9.33
CA ILE A 44 -17.57 -6.98 10.23
C ILE A 44 -17.91 -8.09 11.24
N ILE A 45 -17.07 -9.10 11.31
CA ILE A 45 -17.18 -10.18 12.30
C ILE A 45 -16.67 -9.66 13.63
N VAL A 46 -17.52 -9.59 14.65
CA VAL A 46 -17.19 -9.06 15.97
C VAL A 46 -16.94 -10.17 17.00
N ALA A 47 -17.45 -11.37 16.78
CA ALA A 47 -17.26 -12.52 17.63
C ALA A 47 -17.55 -13.84 16.88
N TYR A 48 -17.29 -14.95 17.54
CA TYR A 48 -17.74 -16.28 17.12
C TYR A 48 -18.51 -16.93 18.25
N ARG A 49 -19.59 -17.62 17.91
CA ARG A 49 -20.35 -18.46 18.86
C ARG A 49 -19.55 -19.71 19.22
N ARG A 50 -20.01 -20.47 20.22
CA ARG A 50 -19.36 -21.73 20.63
C ARG A 50 -19.29 -22.77 19.51
N ASP A 51 -20.26 -22.78 18.61
CA ASP A 51 -20.34 -23.61 17.42
C ASP A 51 -19.50 -23.07 16.24
N LYS A 52 -18.70 -22.02 16.46
CA LYS A 52 -17.85 -21.31 15.49
C LYS A 52 -18.60 -20.53 14.42
N THR A 53 -19.91 -20.35 14.53
CA THR A 53 -20.64 -19.45 13.64
C THR A 53 -20.26 -17.99 13.91
N PRO A 54 -20.02 -17.16 12.87
CA PRO A 54 -19.67 -15.76 13.07
C PRO A 54 -20.86 -14.96 13.62
N VAL A 55 -20.55 -13.97 14.46
CA VAL A 55 -21.45 -12.90 14.89
C VAL A 55 -21.01 -11.63 14.19
N PHE A 56 -21.87 -11.04 13.41
CA PHE A 56 -21.60 -9.83 12.65
C PHE A 56 -21.99 -8.57 13.39
N CYS A 57 -21.43 -7.43 12.99
CA CYS A 57 -21.77 -6.12 13.51
C CYS A 57 -23.28 -5.82 13.38
N LYS A 58 -23.90 -6.22 12.27
CA LYS A 58 -25.36 -6.11 12.06
C LYS A 58 -26.18 -6.94 13.05
N ASP A 59 -25.68 -8.08 13.54
CA ASP A 59 -26.40 -8.92 14.51
C ASP A 59 -26.55 -8.23 15.88
N ILE A 60 -25.59 -7.36 16.22
CA ILE A 60 -25.62 -6.53 17.42
C ILE A 60 -26.18 -5.12 17.15
N LYS A 61 -26.65 -4.84 15.92
CA LYS A 61 -27.26 -3.58 15.48
C LYS A 61 -26.38 -2.34 15.70
N ALA A 62 -25.05 -2.48 15.49
CA ALA A 62 -24.09 -1.38 15.65
C ALA A 62 -23.71 -0.69 14.33
N ASP A 63 -24.00 -1.31 13.19
CA ASP A 63 -23.68 -0.86 11.84
C ASP A 63 -24.26 0.51 11.49
N GLY A 64 -25.54 0.74 11.76
CA GLY A 64 -26.19 2.03 11.51
C GLY A 64 -25.57 3.16 12.32
N ALA A 65 -25.29 2.94 13.63
CA ALA A 65 -24.63 3.94 14.47
C ALA A 65 -23.21 4.25 14.00
N MET A 66 -22.45 3.22 13.58
CA MET A 66 -21.12 3.40 13.01
C MET A 66 -21.17 4.18 11.70
N THR A 67 -22.15 3.91 10.82
CA THR A 67 -22.35 4.63 9.57
C THR A 67 -22.66 6.11 9.81
N VAL A 68 -23.51 6.43 10.77
CA VAL A 68 -23.81 7.82 11.16
C VAL A 68 -22.57 8.56 11.63
N LEU A 69 -21.73 7.93 12.45
CA LEU A 69 -20.47 8.51 12.92
C LEU A 69 -19.47 8.76 11.77
N LEU A 70 -19.52 7.98 10.71
CA LEU A 70 -18.63 8.08 9.56
C LEU A 70 -19.21 8.88 8.40
N LYS A 71 -20.45 9.39 8.52
CA LYS A 71 -21.16 10.08 7.44
C LYS A 71 -20.35 11.23 6.86
N ASP A 72 -19.84 12.11 7.70
CA ASP A 72 -19.06 13.26 7.24
C ASP A 72 -17.65 12.84 6.79
N ALA A 73 -17.06 11.84 7.43
CA ALA A 73 -15.78 11.26 7.03
C ALA A 73 -15.83 10.57 5.66
N MET A 74 -17.02 10.20 5.17
CA MET A 74 -17.19 9.59 3.84
C MET A 74 -17.09 10.60 2.70
N GLN A 75 -17.08 11.90 3.00
CA GLN A 75 -16.95 12.97 2.00
C GLN A 75 -15.47 13.28 1.76
N PRO A 76 -14.96 13.14 0.51
CA PRO A 76 -13.59 13.53 0.20
C PRO A 76 -13.35 15.02 0.40
N ASN A 77 -12.22 15.36 1.02
CA ASN A 77 -11.79 16.76 1.10
C ASN A 77 -11.23 17.18 -0.25
N LEU A 78 -11.82 18.21 -0.86
CA LEU A 78 -11.28 18.85 -2.04
C LEU A 78 -10.37 20.01 -1.57
N VAL A 79 -9.10 19.94 -1.95
CA VAL A 79 -8.10 20.96 -1.64
C VAL A 79 -7.52 21.54 -2.93
N GLN A 80 -7.02 22.75 -2.84
CA GLN A 80 -6.30 23.41 -3.92
C GLN A 80 -4.79 23.31 -3.64
N THR A 81 -4.03 22.83 -4.64
CA THR A 81 -2.57 22.82 -4.56
C THR A 81 -1.99 24.23 -4.68
N LEU A 82 -0.72 24.41 -4.34
CA LEU A 82 -0.03 25.71 -4.50
C LEU A 82 -0.01 26.23 -5.93
N GLU A 83 -0.18 25.36 -6.91
CA GLU A 83 -0.26 25.70 -8.35
C GLU A 83 -1.69 25.73 -8.87
N ASN A 84 -2.67 25.84 -7.98
CA ASN A 84 -4.10 25.98 -8.28
C ASN A 84 -4.76 24.78 -8.95
N ASN A 85 -4.17 23.59 -8.80
CA ASN A 85 -4.78 22.35 -9.27
C ASN A 85 -5.65 21.73 -8.18
N PRO A 86 -6.80 21.09 -8.52
CA PRO A 86 -7.61 20.40 -7.53
C PRO A 86 -6.96 19.08 -7.08
N ALA A 87 -7.08 18.76 -5.80
CA ALA A 87 -6.69 17.46 -5.27
C ALA A 87 -7.69 16.95 -4.23
N PHE A 88 -8.08 15.69 -4.31
CA PHE A 88 -8.85 15.03 -3.28
C PHE A 88 -7.94 14.39 -2.24
N VAL A 89 -8.18 14.69 -0.96
CA VAL A 89 -7.53 14.03 0.18
C VAL A 89 -8.59 13.23 0.93
N HIS A 90 -8.50 11.90 0.86
CA HIS A 90 -9.52 11.05 1.46
C HIS A 90 -9.04 9.63 1.71
N GLY A 91 -9.17 9.20 2.97
CA GLY A 91 -8.75 7.88 3.43
C GLY A 91 -7.21 7.74 3.48
N GLY A 92 -6.72 6.78 4.25
CA GLY A 92 -5.28 6.57 4.42
C GLY A 92 -4.99 5.21 5.05
N PRO A 93 -5.48 4.09 4.47
CA PRO A 93 -5.15 2.77 4.98
C PRO A 93 -3.67 2.45 4.71
N PHE A 94 -2.98 1.85 5.69
CA PHE A 94 -1.56 1.52 5.54
C PHE A 94 -1.33 0.34 4.58
N ALA A 95 -0.40 0.50 3.64
CA ALA A 95 -0.10 -0.52 2.62
C ALA A 95 0.58 -1.78 3.15
N ASN A 96 1.13 -1.76 4.36
CA ASN A 96 1.72 -2.94 4.97
C ASN A 96 0.71 -3.91 5.61
N ILE A 97 -0.54 -3.48 5.83
CA ILE A 97 -1.59 -4.28 6.48
C ILE A 97 -2.98 -4.12 5.86
N ALA A 98 -3.16 -3.21 4.92
CA ALA A 98 -4.38 -2.94 4.17
C ALA A 98 -4.03 -2.57 2.73
N HIS A 99 -4.99 -2.08 1.94
CA HIS A 99 -4.79 -1.82 0.51
C HIS A 99 -3.96 -0.56 0.18
N GLY A 100 -3.60 0.27 1.16
CA GLY A 100 -2.54 1.28 1.07
C GLY A 100 -2.73 2.39 0.04
N CYS A 101 -3.95 2.80 -0.25
CA CYS A 101 -4.27 3.86 -1.20
C CYS A 101 -5.56 4.58 -0.81
N ASN A 102 -5.81 5.75 -1.41
CA ASN A 102 -6.99 6.56 -1.14
C ASN A 102 -8.32 5.83 -1.43
N SER A 103 -9.44 6.49 -1.10
CA SER A 103 -10.77 5.87 -1.21
C SER A 103 -11.24 5.67 -2.65
N VAL A 104 -12.15 4.72 -2.81
CA VAL A 104 -12.87 4.47 -4.06
C VAL A 104 -13.73 5.67 -4.44
N VAL A 105 -14.40 6.29 -3.46
CA VAL A 105 -15.24 7.49 -3.68
C VAL A 105 -14.42 8.63 -4.27
N ALA A 106 -13.26 8.95 -3.67
CA ALA A 106 -12.40 10.04 -4.17
C ALA A 106 -11.94 9.75 -5.61
N THR A 107 -11.46 8.54 -5.90
CA THR A 107 -11.01 8.17 -7.24
C THR A 107 -12.14 8.22 -8.27
N LYS A 108 -13.31 7.63 -7.96
CA LYS A 108 -14.45 7.65 -8.88
C LYS A 108 -15.03 9.05 -9.10
N THR A 109 -14.98 9.91 -8.07
CA THR A 109 -15.39 11.32 -8.18
C THR A 109 -14.43 12.08 -9.08
N ALA A 110 -13.12 11.93 -8.86
CA ALA A 110 -12.10 12.56 -9.70
C ALA A 110 -12.24 12.14 -11.17
N LEU A 111 -12.45 10.85 -11.46
CA LEU A 111 -12.65 10.33 -12.83
C LEU A 111 -13.89 10.88 -13.54
N LYS A 112 -14.85 11.46 -12.81
CA LYS A 112 -16.01 12.15 -13.40
C LYS A 112 -15.78 13.64 -13.64
N LEU A 113 -14.73 14.20 -13.05
CA LEU A 113 -14.47 15.65 -13.03
C LEU A 113 -13.27 16.05 -13.86
N ALA A 114 -12.41 15.11 -14.26
CA ALA A 114 -11.19 15.39 -14.97
C ALA A 114 -10.89 14.31 -16.03
N ASP A 115 -10.22 14.73 -17.12
CA ASP A 115 -9.81 13.86 -18.21
C ASP A 115 -8.68 12.91 -17.77
N TYR A 116 -7.78 13.40 -16.91
CA TYR A 116 -6.68 12.63 -16.32
C TYR A 116 -6.75 12.67 -14.79
N VAL A 117 -6.62 11.51 -14.17
CA VAL A 117 -6.60 11.37 -12.71
C VAL A 117 -5.35 10.64 -12.29
N VAL A 118 -4.56 11.27 -11.45
CA VAL A 118 -3.38 10.67 -10.81
C VAL A 118 -3.74 10.29 -9.38
N THR A 119 -3.48 9.06 -9.00
CA THR A 119 -3.69 8.56 -7.63
C THR A 119 -2.42 7.88 -7.13
N GLU A 120 -2.30 7.76 -5.80
CA GLU A 120 -1.13 7.16 -5.18
C GLU A 120 -1.36 5.70 -4.79
N ALA A 121 -0.24 4.97 -4.62
CA ALA A 121 -0.21 3.67 -3.97
C ALA A 121 1.00 3.67 -3.01
N GLY A 122 0.73 3.50 -1.72
CA GLY A 122 1.71 3.72 -0.65
C GLY A 122 2.79 2.65 -0.58
N PHE A 123 3.98 3.01 -0.08
CA PHE A 123 5.17 2.18 0.02
C PHE A 123 5.72 1.72 -1.34
N GLY A 124 6.55 0.67 -1.36
CA GLY A 124 7.05 0.07 -2.59
C GLY A 124 5.94 -0.54 -3.44
N ALA A 125 6.18 -0.65 -4.75
CA ALA A 125 5.20 -1.18 -5.69
C ALA A 125 4.83 -2.65 -5.42
N ASP A 126 5.68 -3.39 -4.74
CA ASP A 126 5.43 -4.75 -4.26
C ASP A 126 4.37 -4.84 -3.16
N LEU A 127 4.09 -3.73 -2.48
CA LEU A 127 3.04 -3.62 -1.45
C LEU A 127 1.89 -2.75 -1.92
N GLY A 128 2.15 -1.46 -2.16
CA GLY A 128 1.10 -0.50 -2.49
C GLY A 128 0.49 -0.73 -3.85
N ALA A 129 1.28 -0.79 -4.91
CA ALA A 129 0.76 -0.99 -6.26
C ALA A 129 0.13 -2.39 -6.41
N GLU A 130 0.72 -3.45 -5.86
CA GLU A 130 0.13 -4.79 -5.87
C GLU A 130 -1.28 -4.78 -5.28
N LYS A 131 -1.48 -4.17 -4.10
CA LYS A 131 -2.79 -4.10 -3.44
C LYS A 131 -3.76 -3.15 -4.11
N PHE A 132 -3.26 -2.04 -4.65
CA PHE A 132 -4.06 -1.14 -5.48
C PHE A 132 -4.67 -1.92 -6.66
N LEU A 133 -3.85 -2.68 -7.37
CA LEU A 133 -4.24 -3.44 -8.56
C LEU A 133 -5.11 -4.66 -8.22
N ASN A 134 -4.68 -5.50 -7.28
CA ASN A 134 -5.41 -6.73 -6.95
C ASN A 134 -6.62 -6.50 -6.03
N ILE A 135 -6.64 -5.45 -5.19
CA ILE A 135 -7.74 -5.23 -4.25
C ILE A 135 -8.61 -4.06 -4.71
N LYS A 136 -8.06 -2.83 -4.78
CA LYS A 136 -8.88 -1.64 -5.06
C LYS A 136 -9.43 -1.64 -6.48
N CYS A 137 -8.60 -1.85 -7.49
CA CYS A 137 -9.03 -1.86 -8.89
C CYS A 137 -10.08 -2.94 -9.14
N ARG A 138 -9.86 -4.14 -8.62
CA ARG A 138 -10.81 -5.26 -8.70
C ARG A 138 -12.17 -4.90 -8.09
N LYS A 139 -12.18 -4.36 -6.84
CA LYS A 139 -13.43 -4.03 -6.14
C LYS A 139 -14.13 -2.80 -6.69
N ALA A 140 -13.41 -1.84 -7.22
CA ALA A 140 -13.95 -0.59 -7.75
C ALA A 140 -14.34 -0.68 -9.23
N GLY A 141 -13.90 -1.72 -9.95
CA GLY A 141 -14.10 -1.87 -11.38
C GLY A 141 -13.37 -0.76 -12.17
N ILE A 142 -12.14 -0.40 -11.75
CA ILE A 142 -11.31 0.60 -12.41
C ILE A 142 -10.04 -0.05 -12.96
N SER A 143 -9.55 0.48 -14.09
CA SER A 143 -8.35 0.00 -14.77
C SER A 143 -7.38 1.15 -14.99
N PRO A 144 -6.17 1.10 -14.42
CA PRO A 144 -5.16 2.14 -14.66
C PRO A 144 -4.63 2.07 -16.09
N SER A 145 -4.37 3.24 -16.67
CA SER A 145 -3.84 3.36 -18.04
C SER A 145 -2.31 3.43 -18.07
N ALA A 146 -1.67 3.85 -16.97
CA ALA A 146 -0.22 3.91 -16.83
C ALA A 146 0.16 3.85 -15.35
N VAL A 147 1.41 3.50 -15.07
CA VAL A 147 2.02 3.61 -13.73
C VAL A 147 3.29 4.45 -13.83
N VAL A 148 3.35 5.50 -12.98
CA VAL A 148 4.58 6.23 -12.72
C VAL A 148 5.27 5.59 -11.51
N LEU A 149 6.40 4.96 -11.74
CA LEU A 149 7.22 4.34 -10.69
C LEU A 149 8.28 5.32 -10.23
N VAL A 150 8.16 5.82 -9.00
CA VAL A 150 9.12 6.78 -8.43
C VAL A 150 10.36 6.05 -7.96
N ALA A 151 11.51 6.48 -8.45
CA ALA A 151 12.83 6.00 -8.03
C ALA A 151 13.70 7.16 -7.53
N THR A 152 14.68 6.87 -6.69
CA THR A 152 15.70 7.83 -6.25
C THR A 152 17.08 7.21 -6.36
N VAL A 153 18.10 8.00 -6.73
CA VAL A 153 19.50 7.56 -6.71
C VAL A 153 19.89 7.06 -5.32
N ARG A 154 19.43 7.73 -4.27
CA ARG A 154 19.66 7.33 -2.87
C ARG A 154 19.13 5.92 -2.56
N ALA A 155 17.95 5.58 -3.06
CA ALA A 155 17.39 4.25 -2.89
C ALA A 155 18.22 3.18 -3.62
N MET A 156 18.69 3.49 -4.83
CA MET A 156 19.58 2.59 -5.58
C MET A 156 20.91 2.39 -4.81
N LYS A 157 21.56 3.46 -4.36
CA LYS A 157 22.77 3.36 -3.51
C LYS A 157 22.55 2.51 -2.27
N MET A 158 21.42 2.70 -1.56
CA MET A 158 21.10 1.93 -0.37
C MET A 158 20.87 0.44 -0.67
N ASN A 159 20.20 0.13 -1.77
CA ASN A 159 20.05 -1.25 -2.25
C ASN A 159 21.38 -1.83 -2.78
N GLY A 160 22.32 -1.00 -3.22
CA GLY A 160 23.68 -1.35 -3.60
C GLY A 160 24.64 -1.53 -2.42
N GLY A 161 24.17 -1.30 -1.17
CA GLY A 161 24.93 -1.56 0.05
C GLY A 161 25.57 -0.34 0.70
N VAL A 162 25.31 0.89 0.20
CA VAL A 162 25.81 2.13 0.81
C VAL A 162 25.09 2.40 2.14
N ALA A 163 25.84 2.81 3.15
CA ALA A 163 25.30 3.22 4.44
C ALA A 163 24.51 4.54 4.33
N LYS A 164 23.53 4.73 5.22
CA LYS A 164 22.63 5.88 5.19
C LYS A 164 23.35 7.23 5.21
N ASP A 165 24.42 7.32 5.99
CA ASP A 165 25.19 8.56 6.19
C ASP A 165 26.07 8.91 4.97
N ASP A 166 26.33 7.94 4.09
CA ASP A 166 27.17 8.11 2.89
C ASP A 166 26.36 8.29 1.59
N LEU A 167 25.03 8.29 1.65
CA LEU A 167 24.16 8.38 0.46
C LEU A 167 24.32 9.69 -0.32
N GLY A 168 24.87 10.75 0.28
CA GLY A 168 25.16 12.02 -0.38
C GLY A 168 26.43 12.03 -1.23
N LYS A 169 27.29 11.00 -1.13
CA LYS A 169 28.53 10.88 -1.92
C LYS A 169 28.24 10.15 -3.23
N GLU A 170 28.88 10.56 -4.32
CA GLU A 170 28.77 9.87 -5.60
C GLU A 170 29.23 8.42 -5.49
N ASN A 171 28.44 7.50 -6.05
CA ASN A 171 28.79 6.09 -6.14
C ASN A 171 27.99 5.38 -7.24
N VAL A 172 28.43 5.53 -8.49
CA VAL A 172 27.80 4.94 -9.68
C VAL A 172 27.76 3.40 -9.61
N GLU A 173 28.83 2.79 -9.06
CA GLU A 173 28.90 1.33 -8.91
C GLU A 173 27.78 0.82 -7.99
N ALA A 174 27.57 1.48 -6.85
CA ALA A 174 26.49 1.13 -5.93
C ALA A 174 25.11 1.37 -6.53
N VAL A 175 24.93 2.45 -7.33
CA VAL A 175 23.69 2.69 -8.08
C VAL A 175 23.40 1.52 -8.99
N THR A 176 24.38 1.13 -9.85
CA THR A 176 24.25 0.01 -10.78
C THR A 176 23.91 -1.29 -10.05
N LYS A 177 24.60 -1.57 -8.94
CA LYS A 177 24.36 -2.76 -8.10
C LYS A 177 22.96 -2.76 -7.48
N GLY A 178 22.40 -1.59 -7.18
CA GLY A 178 21.05 -1.46 -6.58
C GLY A 178 19.91 -1.42 -7.59
N CYS A 179 20.17 -1.13 -8.86
CA CYS A 179 19.17 -1.06 -9.93
C CYS A 179 18.31 -2.33 -10.10
N PRO A 180 18.77 -3.56 -9.83
CA PRO A 180 17.91 -4.75 -9.89
C PRO A 180 16.67 -4.67 -8.97
N ASN A 181 16.71 -3.89 -7.87
CA ASN A 181 15.53 -3.61 -7.06
C ASN A 181 14.45 -2.87 -7.88
N LEU A 182 14.84 -1.80 -8.57
CA LEU A 182 13.96 -1.05 -9.47
C LEU A 182 13.45 -1.94 -10.62
N GLY A 183 14.33 -2.74 -11.22
CA GLY A 183 13.97 -3.68 -12.28
C GLY A 183 12.87 -4.64 -11.85
N ARG A 184 12.95 -5.19 -10.64
CA ARG A 184 11.91 -6.05 -10.06
C ARG A 184 10.56 -5.34 -9.95
N HIS A 185 10.54 -4.08 -9.54
CA HIS A 185 9.31 -3.28 -9.47
C HIS A 185 8.73 -3.03 -10.87
N ILE A 186 9.57 -2.74 -11.87
CA ILE A 186 9.15 -2.58 -13.27
C ILE A 186 8.50 -3.86 -13.79
N GLU A 187 9.16 -5.02 -13.63
CA GLU A 187 8.62 -6.32 -14.01
C GLU A 187 7.28 -6.62 -13.34
N ASN A 188 7.19 -6.36 -12.03
CA ASN A 188 5.99 -6.60 -11.26
C ASN A 188 4.81 -5.80 -11.81
N VAL A 189 4.97 -4.51 -12.09
CA VAL A 189 3.89 -3.67 -12.64
C VAL A 189 3.54 -4.11 -14.05
N LYS A 190 4.53 -4.36 -14.91
CA LYS A 190 4.31 -4.87 -16.28
C LYS A 190 3.54 -6.20 -16.30
N SER A 191 3.69 -7.03 -15.26
CA SER A 191 2.98 -8.30 -15.16
C SER A 191 1.45 -8.17 -14.99
N PHE A 192 0.97 -6.97 -14.69
CA PHE A 192 -0.46 -6.60 -14.67
C PHE A 192 -0.95 -6.05 -16.02
N GLY A 193 -0.08 -6.00 -17.04
CA GLY A 193 -0.43 -5.48 -18.38
C GLY A 193 -0.49 -3.96 -18.46
N ILE A 194 0.20 -3.23 -17.57
CA ILE A 194 0.16 -1.77 -17.51
C ILE A 194 1.52 -1.20 -17.95
N PRO A 195 1.56 -0.19 -18.85
CA PRO A 195 2.77 0.54 -19.17
C PRO A 195 3.39 1.20 -17.93
N VAL A 196 4.73 1.18 -17.84
CA VAL A 196 5.49 1.75 -16.73
C VAL A 196 6.46 2.80 -17.26
N ILE A 197 6.42 3.98 -16.66
CA ILE A 197 7.42 5.01 -16.78
C ILE A 197 8.08 5.25 -15.43
N VAL A 198 9.39 5.44 -15.38
CA VAL A 198 10.12 5.70 -14.14
C VAL A 198 10.35 7.21 -13.99
N ALA A 199 9.91 7.76 -12.86
CA ALA A 199 10.23 9.12 -12.44
C ALA A 199 11.45 9.07 -11.52
N ILE A 200 12.59 9.61 -11.95
CA ILE A 200 13.75 9.79 -11.08
C ILE A 200 13.51 11.05 -10.26
N ASN A 201 13.11 10.89 -9.00
CA ASN A 201 13.00 12.01 -8.06
C ASN A 201 14.40 12.48 -7.67
N HIS A 202 14.83 13.56 -8.31
CA HIS A 202 16.20 14.09 -8.26
C HIS A 202 16.46 14.88 -6.97
N PHE A 203 17.55 14.56 -6.32
CA PHE A 203 18.10 15.31 -5.18
C PHE A 203 19.33 16.10 -5.61
N VAL A 204 19.59 17.23 -4.95
CA VAL A 204 20.72 18.12 -5.24
C VAL A 204 22.10 17.45 -5.14
N THR A 205 22.18 16.31 -4.49
CA THR A 205 23.41 15.50 -4.34
C THR A 205 23.56 14.43 -5.41
N ASP A 206 22.57 14.24 -6.27
CA ASP A 206 22.63 13.24 -7.32
C ASP A 206 23.49 13.76 -8.48
N THR A 207 24.43 12.96 -8.94
CA THR A 207 25.30 13.34 -10.08
C THR A 207 24.69 12.90 -11.40
N GLU A 208 25.15 13.51 -12.50
CA GLU A 208 24.69 13.14 -13.85
C GLU A 208 25.00 11.69 -14.18
N ASP A 209 26.19 11.20 -13.79
CA ASP A 209 26.60 9.83 -14.04
C ASP A 209 25.74 8.81 -13.27
N GLU A 210 25.35 9.12 -12.02
CA GLU A 210 24.44 8.29 -11.23
C GLU A 210 23.05 8.25 -11.85
N VAL A 211 22.53 9.39 -12.30
CA VAL A 211 21.24 9.49 -12.99
C VAL A 211 21.27 8.73 -14.31
N GLN A 212 22.37 8.86 -15.07
CA GLN A 212 22.54 8.16 -16.35
C GLN A 212 22.56 6.64 -16.16
N ALA A 213 23.25 6.14 -15.13
CA ALA A 213 23.25 4.71 -14.80
C ALA A 213 21.84 4.16 -14.54
N VAL A 214 20.97 4.92 -13.85
CA VAL A 214 19.57 4.53 -13.65
C VAL A 214 18.81 4.53 -14.98
N LYS A 215 18.98 5.56 -15.83
CA LYS A 215 18.31 5.65 -17.14
C LYS A 215 18.69 4.48 -18.05
N ASP A 216 19.97 4.17 -18.14
CA ASP A 216 20.47 3.07 -18.97
C ASP A 216 19.92 1.72 -18.52
N TYR A 217 19.86 1.50 -17.22
CA TYR A 217 19.28 0.30 -16.65
C TYR A 217 17.77 0.19 -16.97
N VAL A 218 17.00 1.26 -16.76
CA VAL A 218 15.56 1.30 -17.03
C VAL A 218 15.27 1.08 -18.51
N LEU A 219 16.11 1.66 -19.39
CA LEU A 219 16.02 1.43 -20.85
C LEU A 219 16.27 -0.04 -21.20
N SER A 220 17.25 -0.68 -20.57
CA SER A 220 17.51 -2.12 -20.75
C SER A 220 16.33 -3.02 -20.36
N MET A 221 15.48 -2.53 -19.45
CA MET A 221 14.24 -3.19 -19.01
C MET A 221 13.05 -2.90 -19.96
N GLY A 222 13.27 -2.20 -21.08
CA GLY A 222 12.23 -1.79 -22.01
C GLY A 222 11.23 -0.81 -21.40
N SER A 223 11.70 0.09 -20.55
CA SER A 223 10.97 1.21 -19.95
C SER A 223 11.76 2.50 -20.12
N GLU A 224 11.14 3.62 -19.86
CA GLU A 224 11.75 4.94 -19.94
C GLU A 224 11.88 5.55 -18.55
N ALA A 225 12.96 6.30 -18.31
CA ALA A 225 13.17 7.04 -17.07
C ALA A 225 13.33 8.54 -17.36
N ILE A 226 12.50 9.34 -16.70
CA ILE A 226 12.51 10.80 -16.80
C ILE A 226 12.89 11.39 -15.47
N VAL A 227 13.77 12.41 -15.49
CA VAL A 227 14.18 13.14 -14.28
C VAL A 227 13.07 14.10 -13.87
N SER A 228 12.67 14.03 -12.62
CA SER A 228 11.71 14.96 -12.02
C SER A 228 12.40 15.82 -10.97
N LYS A 229 12.47 17.13 -11.24
CA LYS A 229 13.06 18.16 -10.37
C LYS A 229 11.97 19.02 -9.70
N HIS A 230 10.84 18.41 -9.35
CA HIS A 230 9.67 19.12 -8.81
C HIS A 230 9.96 19.78 -7.45
N TRP A 231 10.91 19.29 -6.67
CA TRP A 231 11.31 19.94 -5.43
C TRP A 231 11.89 21.34 -5.66
N GLU A 232 12.70 21.52 -6.71
CA GLU A 232 13.37 22.78 -7.03
C GLU A 232 12.50 23.70 -7.87
N PHE A 233 11.77 23.16 -8.86
CA PHE A 233 11.07 23.92 -9.89
C PHE A 233 9.54 23.74 -9.91
N GLY A 234 8.96 23.08 -8.90
CA GLY A 234 7.52 22.80 -8.87
C GLY A 234 7.07 21.96 -10.09
N SER A 235 5.90 22.26 -10.64
CA SER A 235 5.36 21.54 -11.81
C SER A 235 6.25 21.64 -13.04
N LYS A 236 6.97 22.75 -13.21
CA LYS A 236 7.92 22.92 -14.33
C LYS A 236 9.00 21.83 -14.32
N GLY A 237 9.42 21.39 -13.12
CA GLY A 237 10.41 20.33 -12.96
C GLY A 237 9.91 18.92 -13.29
N SER A 238 8.61 18.75 -13.53
CA SER A 238 7.97 17.47 -13.90
C SER A 238 7.22 17.55 -15.24
N LYS A 239 7.39 18.63 -16.02
CA LYS A 239 6.64 18.83 -17.27
C LYS A 239 6.85 17.70 -18.25
N ASP A 240 8.09 17.35 -18.55
CA ASP A 240 8.43 16.31 -19.52
C ASP A 240 7.85 14.93 -19.10
N LEU A 241 7.87 14.65 -17.78
CA LEU A 241 7.23 13.46 -17.22
C LEU A 241 5.71 13.47 -17.46
N ALA A 242 5.06 14.60 -17.22
CA ALA A 242 3.62 14.73 -17.39
C ALA A 242 3.21 14.58 -18.86
N GLU A 243 3.92 15.22 -19.79
CA GLU A 243 3.69 15.09 -21.23
C GLU A 243 3.83 13.63 -21.67
N ARG A 244 4.87 12.95 -21.21
CA ARG A 244 5.09 11.56 -21.55
C ARG A 244 4.02 10.61 -20.97
N VAL A 245 3.54 10.88 -19.76
CA VAL A 245 2.42 10.14 -19.15
C VAL A 245 1.15 10.30 -19.99
N VAL A 246 0.83 11.51 -20.44
CA VAL A 246 -0.33 11.77 -21.31
C VAL A 246 -0.21 10.96 -22.62
N GLU A 247 0.94 10.99 -23.28
CA GLU A 247 1.17 10.19 -24.51
C GLU A 247 0.94 8.69 -24.28
N ILE A 248 1.44 8.14 -23.15
CA ILE A 248 1.26 6.73 -22.82
C ILE A 248 -0.23 6.43 -22.56
N VAL A 249 -0.93 7.26 -21.83
CA VAL A 249 -2.35 7.09 -21.54
C VAL A 249 -3.18 7.15 -22.80
N ASP A 250 -2.93 8.15 -23.67
CA ASP A 250 -3.67 8.37 -24.92
C ASP A 250 -3.38 7.29 -25.97
N SER A 251 -2.24 6.59 -25.87
CA SER A 251 -1.93 5.46 -26.74
C SER A 251 -2.87 4.26 -26.55
N GLY A 252 -3.57 4.18 -25.43
CA GLY A 252 -4.46 3.07 -25.10
C GLY A 252 -3.77 1.70 -24.99
N SER A 253 -2.45 1.69 -24.74
CA SER A 253 -1.65 0.47 -24.72
C SER A 253 -1.81 -0.41 -23.49
N ALA A 254 -2.53 0.07 -22.45
CA ALA A 254 -2.77 -0.69 -21.23
C ALA A 254 -3.76 -1.85 -21.46
N ASN A 255 -3.39 -3.02 -20.98
CA ASN A 255 -4.27 -4.21 -20.94
C ASN A 255 -4.27 -4.79 -19.53
N PHE A 256 -4.85 -4.02 -18.58
CA PHE A 256 -4.85 -4.36 -17.18
C PHE A 256 -5.59 -5.65 -16.87
N ALA A 257 -4.93 -6.53 -16.13
CA ALA A 257 -5.54 -7.70 -15.50
C ALA A 257 -4.92 -7.97 -14.13
N PRO A 258 -5.71 -8.35 -13.12
CA PRO A 258 -5.18 -8.87 -11.86
C PRO A 258 -4.32 -10.10 -12.09
N ILE A 259 -3.33 -10.35 -11.21
CA ILE A 259 -2.40 -11.49 -11.39
C ILE A 259 -2.98 -12.85 -11.02
N TYR A 260 -4.16 -12.90 -10.47
CA TYR A 260 -4.90 -14.13 -10.19
C TYR A 260 -6.42 -13.91 -10.37
N PRO A 261 -7.19 -14.95 -10.78
CA PRO A 261 -8.64 -14.89 -10.89
C PRO A 261 -9.33 -14.97 -9.50
N ASP A 262 -10.61 -14.58 -9.43
CA ASP A 262 -11.36 -14.56 -8.16
C ASP A 262 -11.59 -15.95 -7.59
N ASP A 263 -11.85 -16.95 -8.42
CA ASP A 263 -12.17 -18.33 -8.07
C ASP A 263 -10.97 -19.18 -7.63
N MET A 264 -9.74 -18.66 -7.72
CA MET A 264 -8.55 -19.31 -7.20
C MET A 264 -8.67 -19.51 -5.67
N SER A 265 -8.12 -20.60 -5.13
CA SER A 265 -8.14 -20.80 -3.67
C SER A 265 -7.33 -19.73 -2.95
N LEU A 266 -7.67 -19.46 -1.69
CA LEU A 266 -6.99 -18.42 -0.88
C LEU A 266 -5.50 -18.72 -0.71
N MET A 267 -5.14 -19.99 -0.54
CA MET A 267 -3.72 -20.39 -0.44
C MET A 267 -2.99 -20.18 -1.75
N GLU A 268 -3.55 -20.55 -2.88
CA GLU A 268 -2.97 -20.33 -4.20
C GLU A 268 -2.79 -18.85 -4.53
N LYS A 269 -3.72 -17.96 -4.09
CA LYS A 269 -3.57 -16.51 -4.21
C LYS A 269 -2.35 -16.01 -3.44
N ILE A 270 -2.14 -16.49 -2.20
CA ILE A 270 -0.96 -16.17 -1.38
C ILE A 270 0.31 -16.64 -2.08
N GLU A 271 0.32 -17.87 -2.60
CA GLU A 271 1.45 -18.42 -3.35
C GLU A 271 1.74 -17.66 -4.64
N THR A 272 0.69 -17.26 -5.37
CA THR A 272 0.81 -16.50 -6.62
C THR A 272 1.48 -15.15 -6.37
N ILE A 273 1.03 -14.40 -5.34
CA ILE A 273 1.66 -13.11 -4.99
C ILE A 273 3.11 -13.35 -4.56
N SER A 274 3.36 -14.33 -3.70
CA SER A 274 4.71 -14.62 -3.19
C SER A 274 5.68 -15.00 -4.31
N LYS A 275 5.26 -15.83 -5.25
CA LYS A 275 6.11 -16.28 -6.37
C LYS A 275 6.25 -15.20 -7.45
N ARG A 276 5.15 -14.55 -7.86
CA ARG A 276 5.17 -13.60 -9.00
C ARG A 276 5.71 -12.23 -8.61
N ILE A 277 5.35 -11.70 -7.44
CA ILE A 277 5.73 -10.36 -6.99
C ILE A 277 7.02 -10.38 -6.18
N TYR A 278 7.14 -11.31 -5.23
CA TYR A 278 8.31 -11.36 -4.34
C TYR A 278 9.43 -12.25 -4.84
N ARG A 279 9.17 -13.12 -5.85
CA ARG A 279 10.12 -14.13 -6.35
C ARG A 279 10.58 -15.10 -5.26
N ALA A 280 9.69 -15.42 -4.32
CA ALA A 280 9.91 -16.46 -3.34
C ALA A 280 9.81 -17.85 -4.00
N ASP A 281 10.60 -18.79 -3.49
CA ASP A 281 10.55 -20.19 -3.94
C ASP A 281 9.34 -20.91 -3.37
N GLU A 282 9.02 -20.64 -2.09
CA GLU A 282 7.92 -21.32 -1.40
C GLU A 282 7.22 -20.41 -0.38
N VAL A 283 6.01 -20.84 -0.01
CA VAL A 283 5.23 -20.26 1.08
C VAL A 283 5.11 -21.28 2.20
N LEU A 284 5.58 -20.90 3.38
CA LEU A 284 5.50 -21.74 4.58
C LEU A 284 4.24 -21.36 5.37
N ALA A 285 3.27 -22.27 5.40
CA ALA A 285 2.05 -22.13 6.20
C ALA A 285 1.82 -23.42 6.97
N ASP A 286 1.58 -23.33 8.27
CA ASP A 286 1.27 -24.48 9.09
C ASP A 286 -0.13 -25.06 8.78
N LYS A 287 -0.42 -26.24 9.34
CA LYS A 287 -1.71 -26.91 9.14
C LYS A 287 -2.87 -26.04 9.62
N LYS A 288 -2.72 -25.33 10.74
CA LYS A 288 -3.77 -24.48 11.32
C LYS A 288 -4.17 -23.35 10.36
N ILE A 289 -3.18 -22.71 9.72
CA ILE A 289 -3.41 -21.65 8.74
C ILE A 289 -4.13 -22.21 7.52
N ARG A 290 -3.67 -23.33 6.97
CA ARG A 290 -4.29 -23.98 5.80
C ARG A 290 -5.73 -24.41 6.08
N ASP A 291 -5.97 -25.00 7.25
CA ASP A 291 -7.33 -25.38 7.66
C ASP A 291 -8.24 -24.17 7.86
N GLN A 292 -7.70 -23.06 8.39
CA GLN A 292 -8.46 -21.82 8.54
C GLN A 292 -8.85 -21.19 7.18
N LEU A 293 -7.92 -21.16 6.21
CA LEU A 293 -8.23 -20.66 4.86
C LEU A 293 -9.31 -21.52 4.19
N ARG A 294 -9.22 -22.84 4.27
CA ARG A 294 -10.27 -23.75 3.75
C ARG A 294 -11.62 -23.52 4.42
N ALA A 295 -11.64 -23.37 5.75
CA ALA A 295 -12.87 -23.09 6.48
C ALA A 295 -13.52 -21.76 6.03
N TRP A 296 -12.75 -20.75 5.64
CA TRP A 296 -13.30 -19.52 5.07
C TRP A 296 -13.78 -19.71 3.63
N GLU A 297 -13.10 -20.54 2.83
CA GLU A 297 -13.58 -20.91 1.49
C GLU A 297 -14.94 -21.60 1.56
N ASP A 298 -15.11 -22.54 2.49
CA ASP A 298 -16.38 -23.25 2.75
C ASP A 298 -17.49 -22.30 3.24
N GLN A 299 -17.12 -21.18 3.89
CA GLN A 299 -18.03 -20.12 4.33
C GLN A 299 -18.35 -19.09 3.23
N GLY A 300 -17.86 -19.28 2.00
CA GLY A 300 -18.14 -18.42 0.87
C GLY A 300 -17.18 -17.22 0.70
N TYR A 301 -16.00 -17.25 1.33
CA TYR A 301 -14.99 -16.19 1.22
C TYR A 301 -13.86 -16.51 0.23
N ARG A 302 -14.02 -17.54 -0.61
CA ARG A 302 -13.01 -17.96 -1.59
C ARG A 302 -12.63 -16.85 -2.55
N ASP A 303 -13.60 -16.08 -3.02
CA ASP A 303 -13.41 -15.04 -4.04
C ASP A 303 -12.76 -13.75 -3.51
N LEU A 304 -12.53 -13.69 -2.19
CA LEU A 304 -11.87 -12.52 -1.62
C LEU A 304 -10.40 -12.40 -2.06
N PRO A 305 -9.94 -11.19 -2.42
CA PRO A 305 -8.53 -10.95 -2.67
C PRO A 305 -7.71 -11.03 -1.38
N VAL A 306 -6.41 -11.24 -1.55
CA VAL A 306 -5.45 -11.35 -0.43
C VAL A 306 -4.62 -10.09 -0.30
N CYS A 307 -4.49 -9.62 0.93
CA CYS A 307 -3.60 -8.54 1.35
C CYS A 307 -2.39 -9.14 2.07
N MET A 308 -1.24 -9.16 1.42
CA MET A 308 0.01 -9.62 2.03
C MET A 308 0.55 -8.56 2.99
N ALA A 309 0.68 -8.88 4.26
CA ALA A 309 1.23 -8.01 5.30
C ALA A 309 2.66 -8.46 5.64
N LYS A 310 3.65 -7.72 5.17
CA LYS A 310 5.08 -8.00 5.37
C LYS A 310 5.88 -6.71 5.55
N THR A 311 7.19 -6.85 5.84
CA THR A 311 8.10 -5.71 5.89
C THR A 311 8.10 -4.92 4.57
N GLN A 312 8.19 -3.60 4.66
CA GLN A 312 8.31 -2.70 3.50
C GLN A 312 9.76 -2.51 3.01
N TYR A 313 10.75 -3.12 3.66
CA TYR A 313 12.16 -2.89 3.37
C TYR A 313 12.79 -3.91 2.43
N SER A 314 12.08 -4.97 2.08
CA SER A 314 12.56 -6.04 1.21
C SER A 314 11.40 -6.70 0.48
N PHE A 315 11.66 -7.30 -0.67
CA PHE A 315 10.71 -8.24 -1.32
C PHE A 315 10.49 -9.50 -0.48
N SER A 316 11.49 -9.90 0.31
CA SER A 316 11.35 -11.00 1.28
C SER A 316 10.63 -10.56 2.56
N THR A 317 10.53 -11.47 3.52
CA THR A 317 10.07 -11.17 4.90
C THR A 317 11.21 -10.76 5.83
N ASP A 318 12.45 -10.79 5.36
CA ASP A 318 13.64 -10.34 6.09
C ASP A 318 14.04 -8.94 5.60
N PRO A 319 13.97 -7.90 6.45
CA PRO A 319 14.31 -6.52 6.06
C PRO A 319 15.80 -6.32 5.73
N SER A 320 16.68 -7.25 6.09
CA SER A 320 18.11 -7.19 5.78
C SER A 320 18.44 -7.62 4.34
N LEU A 321 17.58 -8.42 3.70
CA LEU A 321 17.72 -8.87 2.33
C LEU A 321 17.30 -7.78 1.36
N ARG A 322 18.22 -6.87 1.04
CA ARG A 322 17.99 -5.73 0.13
C ARG A 322 18.15 -6.12 -1.34
N GLY A 323 17.87 -5.17 -2.24
CA GLY A 323 17.99 -5.37 -3.67
C GLY A 323 16.82 -6.17 -4.25
N ALA A 324 17.12 -7.22 -5.02
CA ALA A 324 16.14 -8.11 -5.63
C ALA A 324 16.38 -9.57 -5.19
N PRO A 325 16.11 -9.92 -3.93
CA PRO A 325 16.36 -11.26 -3.42
C PRO A 325 15.52 -12.32 -4.15
N THR A 326 16.10 -13.51 -4.29
CA THR A 326 15.46 -14.74 -4.77
C THR A 326 15.81 -15.89 -3.86
N GLY A 327 15.21 -17.05 -4.01
CA GLY A 327 15.58 -18.23 -3.23
C GLY A 327 15.15 -18.17 -1.77
N HIS A 328 14.20 -17.30 -1.42
CA HIS A 328 13.70 -17.16 -0.06
C HIS A 328 12.32 -17.76 0.11
N SER A 329 11.97 -18.13 1.34
CA SER A 329 10.64 -18.58 1.71
C SER A 329 9.83 -17.42 2.29
N VAL A 330 8.50 -17.46 2.12
CA VAL A 330 7.56 -16.54 2.75
C VAL A 330 6.80 -17.27 3.86
N PRO A 331 7.19 -17.12 5.14
CA PRO A 331 6.47 -17.69 6.26
C PRO A 331 5.19 -16.90 6.55
N VAL A 332 4.03 -17.55 6.39
CA VAL A 332 2.73 -17.02 6.82
C VAL A 332 2.53 -17.40 8.28
N ARG A 333 2.55 -16.43 9.17
CA ARG A 333 2.42 -16.62 10.61
C ARG A 333 0.97 -16.64 11.09
N GLU A 334 0.12 -15.87 10.43
CA GLU A 334 -1.27 -15.68 10.81
C GLU A 334 -2.08 -15.26 9.57
N VAL A 335 -3.35 -15.64 9.53
CA VAL A 335 -4.31 -15.13 8.56
C VAL A 335 -5.50 -14.51 9.27
N ARG A 336 -6.05 -13.43 8.71
CA ARG A 336 -7.20 -12.71 9.26
C ARG A 336 -8.24 -12.44 8.18
N LEU A 337 -9.50 -12.68 8.49
CA LEU A 337 -10.61 -12.33 7.62
C LEU A 337 -11.10 -10.91 7.94
N SER A 338 -10.94 -10.01 6.99
CA SER A 338 -11.52 -8.67 7.02
C SER A 338 -12.83 -8.67 6.23
N ALA A 339 -13.85 -9.38 6.75
CA ALA A 339 -15.09 -9.64 6.03
C ALA A 339 -15.83 -8.36 5.60
N GLY A 340 -15.86 -7.34 6.44
CA GLY A 340 -16.46 -6.05 6.10
C GLY A 340 -15.70 -5.31 5.00
N ALA A 341 -14.37 -5.28 5.03
CA ALA A 341 -13.55 -4.70 3.98
C ALA A 341 -13.51 -5.60 2.71
N GLY A 342 -13.76 -6.89 2.88
CA GLY A 342 -13.84 -7.86 1.80
C GLY A 342 -12.49 -8.27 1.25
N PHE A 343 -11.51 -8.58 2.11
CA PHE A 343 -10.24 -9.20 1.77
C PHE A 343 -9.68 -10.04 2.94
N ILE A 344 -8.77 -10.94 2.61
CA ILE A 344 -8.01 -11.74 3.59
C ILE A 344 -6.66 -11.06 3.83
N VAL A 345 -6.22 -10.95 5.09
CA VAL A 345 -4.87 -10.49 5.43
C VAL A 345 -4.01 -11.70 5.77
N ALA A 346 -2.90 -11.88 5.04
CA ALA A 346 -1.87 -12.86 5.33
C ALA A 346 -0.67 -12.16 5.98
N ILE A 347 -0.41 -12.44 7.26
CA ILE A 347 0.70 -11.84 8.01
C ILE A 347 1.93 -12.70 7.84
N CYS A 348 2.96 -12.11 7.20
CA CYS A 348 4.18 -12.80 6.80
C CYS A 348 5.39 -12.26 7.57
N GLY A 349 6.10 -13.18 8.22
CA GLY A 349 7.29 -12.83 9.02
C GLY A 349 6.97 -11.96 10.24
N GLU A 350 7.98 -11.29 10.75
CA GLU A 350 7.83 -10.32 11.84
C GLU A 350 7.48 -8.95 11.28
N ILE A 351 6.26 -8.50 11.50
CA ILE A 351 5.80 -7.19 11.11
C ILE A 351 5.20 -6.44 12.28
N MET A 352 5.57 -5.18 12.43
CA MET A 352 4.86 -4.25 13.29
C MET A 352 3.53 -3.89 12.63
N THR A 353 2.44 -4.31 13.23
CA THR A 353 1.07 -3.98 12.78
C THR A 353 0.67 -2.56 13.18
N MET A 354 1.45 -1.90 14.04
CA MET A 354 1.35 -0.48 14.38
C MET A 354 2.72 0.19 14.26
N PRO A 355 2.80 1.46 13.77
CA PRO A 355 4.00 2.26 13.93
C PRO A 355 4.33 2.35 15.44
N GLY A 356 5.53 1.93 15.82
CA GLY A 356 6.01 2.12 17.18
C GLY A 356 6.11 3.62 17.47
N LEU A 357 5.43 4.09 18.50
CA LEU A 357 5.71 5.43 19.01
C LEU A 357 7.11 5.44 19.63
N PRO A 358 7.93 6.46 19.38
CA PRO A 358 9.24 6.57 20.02
C PRO A 358 9.08 6.67 21.55
N ARG A 359 10.06 6.16 22.29
CA ARG A 359 10.06 6.25 23.75
C ARG A 359 9.93 7.69 24.26
N LYS A 360 10.52 8.63 23.52
CA LYS A 360 10.40 10.07 23.73
C LYS A 360 9.58 10.62 22.56
N PRO A 361 8.30 10.92 22.76
CA PRO A 361 7.44 11.42 21.69
C PRO A 361 7.88 12.84 21.28
N ALA A 362 7.78 13.16 20.01
CA ALA A 362 8.08 14.51 19.50
C ALA A 362 7.21 15.59 20.18
N ALA A 363 6.04 15.23 20.68
CA ALA A 363 5.16 16.11 21.45
C ALA A 363 5.84 16.72 22.71
N GLU A 364 6.90 16.11 23.24
CA GLU A 364 7.65 16.67 24.36
C GLU A 364 8.54 17.87 23.97
N THR A 365 8.86 18.01 22.68
CA THR A 365 9.74 19.07 22.15
C THR A 365 9.00 20.04 21.23
N ILE A 366 7.80 19.69 20.74
CA ILE A 366 7.00 20.57 19.90
C ILE A 366 6.32 21.62 20.77
N GLY A 367 6.51 22.89 20.41
CA GLY A 367 5.90 24.01 21.12
C GLY A 367 5.86 25.27 20.26
N LEU A 368 5.39 26.35 20.87
CA LEU A 368 5.45 27.69 20.28
C LEU A 368 6.53 28.49 21.02
N ASN A 369 7.35 29.19 20.28
CA ASN A 369 8.28 30.17 20.85
C ASN A 369 7.55 31.49 21.22
N GLU A 370 8.28 32.43 21.82
CA GLU A 370 7.73 33.73 22.25
C GLU A 370 7.13 34.56 21.11
N LEU A 371 7.50 34.29 19.86
CA LEU A 371 6.97 34.94 18.66
C LEU A 371 5.78 34.19 18.03
N GLY A 372 5.33 33.10 18.65
CA GLY A 372 4.24 32.28 18.14
C GLY A 372 4.62 31.32 17.01
N ASN A 373 5.91 31.15 16.71
CA ASN A 373 6.37 30.19 15.71
C ASN A 373 6.48 28.79 16.30
N ILE A 374 6.22 27.77 15.48
CA ILE A 374 6.33 26.38 15.88
C ILE A 374 7.81 25.98 15.95
N GLU A 375 8.23 25.34 17.05
CA GLU A 375 9.56 24.77 17.28
C GLU A 375 9.46 23.26 17.57
N GLY A 376 10.54 22.52 17.30
CA GLY A 376 10.67 21.11 17.66
C GLY A 376 9.99 20.11 16.72
N LEU A 377 9.57 20.54 15.52
CA LEU A 377 8.99 19.63 14.51
C LEU A 377 10.04 18.77 13.79
N PHE A 378 11.30 19.23 13.72
CA PHE A 378 12.44 18.61 13.02
C PHE A 378 13.68 18.60 13.89
#